data_b93e52ca113007911b3c95577664d550
#
_entry.id   b93e52ca113007911b3c95577664d550
#
_cell.length_a   1.000
_cell.length_b   1.000
_cell.length_c   1.000
_cell.angle_alpha   90.00
_cell.angle_beta   90.00
_cell.angle_gamma   90.00
#
_symmetry.space_group_name_H-M   'P 1'
#
loop_
_entity.id
_entity.type
_entity.pdbx_description
1 polymer ?
#
loop_
_entity_poly.entity_id
_entity_poly.type
_entity_poly.pdbx_seq_one_letter_code
_entity_poly.pdbx_strand_id
1 'polypeptide(L)'
;EQFHKVSLFYFFFSSTLPPVSKGRILIVTYVFPPEEEGVGMAAYEMACSLSSLNWDIHVLTRPLDSPEEPFRSRPYSPLTTLPDTLTKDSARLREYLNGFLKDFRPDVIIYHSWADWCREELLDAARDSGIPFFLRSHGTATNFRSFFRLNHPPFFGLKKWFCSFFQIRRDILNVCRKSPLNRLVFLDPYGTLFKSFDYYCASGRKLAHYSCIPNTFPALKRTAPFFRGKYGLSSAPVFTCPASASMRKRQLLFIRHVKRTHLQQITFLFLIPQRNSYAEQMEQAIGDDPRFRILYRLPRPEVEAAITESNAVFLYSFQEQQPLSILEAMSCGVPWFAPDAGALSTLEGGIVLKNASPSTLEKAVESLTDETTRETLGRKGLRQWEARYAPDAVDRLSLIHI
;
A
#
# COMPACT_ATOMS: atom_id res chain seq x y z
N GLU A 1 28.76 14.82 -6.92
CA GLU A 1 28.84 15.89 -7.96
C GLU A 1 28.38 15.39 -9.34
N GLN A 2 27.14 14.88 -9.47
CA GLN A 2 26.51 14.58 -10.78
C GLN A 2 24.98 14.61 -10.71
N PHE A 3 24.41 15.42 -9.79
CA PHE A 3 22.96 15.59 -9.61
C PHE A 3 22.46 17.03 -9.86
N HIS A 4 23.17 17.81 -10.66
CA HIS A 4 22.71 19.14 -11.04
C HIS A 4 22.80 19.31 -12.56
N LYS A 5 21.77 18.87 -13.25
CA LYS A 5 21.30 19.43 -14.53
C LYS A 5 20.03 18.69 -14.98
N VAL A 6 18.91 18.91 -14.31
CA VAL A 6 17.61 18.87 -14.97
C VAL A 6 17.10 20.29 -14.90
N SER A 7 17.32 20.96 -16.01
CA SER A 7 16.99 22.35 -16.26
C SER A 7 15.48 22.55 -16.19
N LEU A 8 15.05 23.48 -15.34
CA LEU A 8 13.72 24.06 -15.35
C LEU A 8 13.43 24.64 -16.75
N PHE A 9 12.55 24.01 -17.50
CA PHE A 9 11.75 24.69 -18.50
C PHE A 9 10.33 24.82 -17.97
N TYR A 10 10.10 25.84 -17.16
CA TYR A 10 8.75 26.36 -16.92
C TYR A 10 8.34 27.18 -18.13
N PHE A 11 7.55 26.61 -19.01
CA PHE A 11 6.73 27.38 -19.92
C PHE A 11 5.43 27.74 -19.19
N PHE A 12 5.29 29.01 -18.91
CA PHE A 12 3.99 29.63 -18.66
C PHE A 12 3.14 29.46 -19.90
N PHE A 13 2.19 28.54 -19.90
CA PHE A 13 1.11 28.54 -20.87
C PHE A 13 -0.18 28.99 -20.19
N SER A 14 -0.69 30.08 -20.73
CA SER A 14 -1.98 30.68 -20.47
C SER A 14 -3.13 29.69 -20.70
N SER A 15 -4.18 29.83 -19.94
CA SER A 15 -5.37 29.03 -19.79
C SER A 15 -6.30 28.90 -21.00
N THR A 16 -5.82 28.51 -22.17
CA THR A 16 -6.65 28.24 -23.36
C THR A 16 -6.07 27.17 -24.29
N LEU A 17 -5.52 26.08 -23.74
CA LEU A 17 -5.25 24.89 -24.55
C LEU A 17 -6.54 24.07 -24.69
N PRO A 18 -6.86 23.54 -25.89
CA PRO A 18 -7.96 22.62 -26.06
C PRO A 18 -7.72 21.40 -25.13
N PRO A 19 -8.78 20.73 -24.67
CA PRO A 19 -8.60 19.57 -23.80
C PRO A 19 -7.70 18.58 -24.53
N VAL A 20 -6.53 18.33 -23.93
CA VAL A 20 -5.61 17.27 -24.34
C VAL A 20 -6.44 16.00 -24.49
N SER A 21 -6.34 15.32 -25.63
CA SER A 21 -7.01 14.04 -25.85
C SER A 21 -6.71 13.13 -24.69
N LYS A 22 -7.76 12.71 -23.97
CA LYS A 22 -7.64 11.82 -22.80
C LYS A 22 -6.98 10.55 -23.27
N GLY A 23 -5.80 10.25 -22.76
CA GLY A 23 -5.16 8.96 -22.94
C GLY A 23 -5.94 7.89 -22.18
N ARG A 24 -5.77 6.63 -22.54
CA ARG A 24 -6.44 5.46 -21.95
C ARG A 24 -5.45 4.65 -21.14
N ILE A 25 -5.82 4.31 -19.91
CA ILE A 25 -4.97 3.51 -19.02
C ILE A 25 -5.73 2.25 -18.60
N LEU A 26 -5.13 1.09 -18.79
CA LEU A 26 -5.61 -0.16 -18.25
C LEU A 26 -4.89 -0.45 -16.93
N ILE A 27 -5.62 -0.43 -15.83
CA ILE A 27 -5.12 -0.86 -14.52
C ILE A 27 -5.51 -2.32 -14.31
N VAL A 28 -4.54 -3.17 -14.00
CA VAL A 28 -4.75 -4.60 -13.78
C VAL A 28 -4.30 -4.97 -12.38
N THR A 29 -5.19 -5.58 -11.63
CA THR A 29 -4.91 -5.97 -10.24
C THR A 29 -5.66 -7.25 -9.87
N TYR A 30 -5.00 -8.12 -9.11
CA TYR A 30 -5.61 -9.35 -8.63
C TYR A 30 -6.72 -9.10 -7.59
N VAL A 31 -6.61 -8.03 -6.83
CA VAL A 31 -7.54 -7.64 -5.75
C VAL A 31 -8.02 -6.21 -6.00
N PHE A 32 -9.30 -5.98 -5.83
CA PHE A 32 -9.91 -4.64 -5.96
C PHE A 32 -11.06 -4.49 -4.96
N PRO A 33 -11.42 -3.27 -4.52
CA PRO A 33 -12.58 -3.10 -3.65
C PRO A 33 -13.85 -3.76 -4.19
N PRO A 34 -14.69 -4.35 -3.31
CA PRO A 34 -14.76 -4.13 -1.86
C PRO A 34 -13.75 -4.92 -1.01
N GLU A 35 -12.88 -5.71 -1.59
CA GLU A 35 -11.83 -6.40 -0.85
C GLU A 35 -10.78 -5.40 -0.35
N GLU A 36 -10.69 -5.22 0.98
CA GLU A 36 -9.84 -4.22 1.63
C GLU A 36 -8.38 -4.70 1.81
N GLU A 37 -7.74 -5.15 0.73
CA GLU A 37 -6.30 -5.42 0.72
C GLU A 37 -5.50 -4.22 0.24
N GLY A 38 -4.33 -4.00 0.82
CA GLY A 38 -3.49 -2.82 0.54
C GLY A 38 -3.13 -2.62 -0.94
N VAL A 39 -2.95 -3.71 -1.70
CA VAL A 39 -2.68 -3.63 -3.15
C VAL A 39 -3.92 -3.15 -3.91
N GLY A 40 -5.09 -3.73 -3.60
CA GLY A 40 -6.37 -3.34 -4.21
C GLY A 40 -6.72 -1.89 -3.92
N MET A 41 -6.53 -1.46 -2.66
CA MET A 41 -6.73 -0.07 -2.27
C MET A 41 -5.78 0.89 -2.99
N ALA A 42 -4.51 0.52 -3.15
CA ALA A 42 -3.55 1.35 -3.88
C ALA A 42 -3.90 1.44 -5.39
N ALA A 43 -4.41 0.36 -5.99
CA ALA A 43 -4.90 0.36 -7.37
C ALA A 43 -6.16 1.25 -7.53
N TYR A 44 -7.07 1.15 -6.57
CA TYR A 44 -8.28 1.97 -6.52
C TYR A 44 -7.97 3.47 -6.41
N GLU A 45 -7.11 3.87 -5.45
CA GLU A 45 -6.74 5.27 -5.28
C GLU A 45 -6.01 5.82 -6.51
N MET A 46 -5.17 5.00 -7.15
CA MET A 46 -4.55 5.37 -8.42
C MET A 46 -5.59 5.56 -9.54
N ALA A 47 -6.57 4.65 -9.66
CA ALA A 47 -7.63 4.77 -10.65
C ALA A 47 -8.45 6.05 -10.44
N CYS A 48 -8.84 6.34 -9.19
CA CYS A 48 -9.56 7.56 -8.84
C CYS A 48 -8.75 8.83 -9.15
N SER A 49 -7.47 8.83 -8.80
CA SER A 49 -6.56 9.96 -9.00
C SER A 49 -6.38 10.25 -10.49
N LEU A 50 -6.02 9.25 -11.29
CA LEU A 50 -5.84 9.40 -12.73
C LEU A 50 -7.14 9.79 -13.44
N SER A 51 -8.28 9.24 -13.00
CA SER A 51 -9.60 9.63 -13.55
C SER A 51 -9.92 11.10 -13.26
N SER A 52 -9.55 11.62 -12.08
CA SER A 52 -9.72 13.04 -11.73
C SER A 52 -8.89 13.98 -12.61
N LEU A 53 -7.81 13.47 -13.19
CA LEU A 53 -6.97 14.17 -14.18
C LEU A 53 -7.46 14.02 -15.64
N ASN A 54 -8.67 13.51 -15.84
CA ASN A 54 -9.29 13.27 -17.15
C ASN A 54 -8.65 12.15 -17.99
N TRP A 55 -7.95 11.19 -17.37
CA TRP A 55 -7.58 9.95 -18.03
C TRP A 55 -8.81 9.03 -18.14
N ASP A 56 -8.93 8.33 -19.26
CA ASP A 56 -9.91 7.26 -19.44
C ASP A 56 -9.31 5.96 -18.85
N ILE A 57 -9.85 5.54 -17.70
CA ILE A 57 -9.30 4.42 -16.95
C ILE A 57 -10.23 3.21 -17.09
N HIS A 58 -9.68 2.04 -17.34
CA HIS A 58 -10.38 0.77 -17.22
C HIS A 58 -9.65 -0.11 -16.20
N VAL A 59 -10.40 -0.79 -15.34
CA VAL A 59 -9.84 -1.71 -14.35
C VAL A 59 -10.17 -3.14 -14.73
N LEU A 60 -9.15 -4.01 -14.75
CA LEU A 60 -9.28 -5.43 -14.97
C LEU A 60 -8.88 -6.18 -13.68
N THR A 61 -9.77 -7.01 -13.17
CA THR A 61 -9.56 -7.75 -11.91
C THR A 61 -10.18 -9.14 -11.95
N ARG A 62 -9.94 -9.95 -10.91
CA ARG A 62 -10.66 -11.22 -10.72
C ARG A 62 -12.12 -10.97 -10.32
N PRO A 63 -13.00 -12.01 -10.35
CA PRO A 63 -14.35 -11.87 -9.80
C PRO A 63 -14.32 -11.38 -8.35
N LEU A 64 -15.20 -10.45 -8.03
CA LEU A 64 -15.34 -9.87 -6.69
C LEU A 64 -16.43 -10.59 -5.93
N ASP A 65 -16.24 -10.83 -4.63
CA ASP A 65 -17.21 -11.53 -3.78
C ASP A 65 -18.53 -10.76 -3.58
N SER A 66 -18.50 -9.42 -3.77
CA SER A 66 -19.67 -8.55 -3.63
C SER A 66 -19.57 -7.33 -4.57
N PRO A 67 -19.90 -7.50 -5.86
CA PRO A 67 -19.72 -6.40 -6.84
C PRO A 67 -20.72 -5.25 -6.72
N GLU A 68 -21.77 -5.40 -5.90
CA GLU A 68 -22.94 -4.50 -5.92
C GLU A 68 -22.88 -3.34 -4.92
N GLU A 69 -21.94 -3.31 -3.98
CA GLU A 69 -21.80 -2.16 -3.08
C GLU A 69 -20.81 -1.14 -3.64
N PRO A 70 -21.22 0.09 -3.89
CA PRO A 70 -20.31 1.16 -4.26
C PRO A 70 -19.36 1.41 -3.08
N PHE A 71 -18.13 0.97 -3.19
CA PHE A 71 -17.12 1.12 -2.14
C PHE A 71 -16.88 2.58 -1.75
N ARG A 72 -17.08 3.50 -2.69
CA ARG A 72 -17.13 4.96 -2.51
C ARG A 72 -17.92 5.60 -3.64
N SER A 73 -18.56 6.72 -3.34
CA SER A 73 -19.28 7.55 -4.31
C SER A 73 -18.38 8.27 -5.34
N ARG A 74 -17.13 7.82 -5.51
CA ARG A 74 -16.22 8.38 -6.52
C ARG A 74 -16.45 7.70 -7.85
N PRO A 75 -16.57 8.47 -8.93
CA PRO A 75 -16.60 7.90 -10.27
C PRO A 75 -15.25 7.22 -10.52
N TYR A 76 -15.24 5.93 -10.60
CA TYR A 76 -14.19 5.16 -11.22
C TYR A 76 -14.74 4.50 -12.48
N SER A 77 -13.86 4.18 -13.33
CA SER A 77 -14.03 3.72 -14.67
C SER A 77 -14.66 2.35 -14.81
N PRO A 78 -15.01 1.92 -16.00
CA PRO A 78 -15.50 0.58 -16.25
C PRO A 78 -14.61 -0.46 -15.58
N LEU A 79 -15.24 -1.41 -14.88
CA LEU A 79 -14.60 -2.54 -14.25
C LEU A 79 -14.94 -3.80 -15.05
N THR A 80 -13.91 -4.55 -15.43
CA THR A 80 -14.08 -5.89 -16.02
C THR A 80 -13.50 -6.95 -15.12
N THR A 81 -14.24 -8.01 -14.88
CA THR A 81 -13.76 -9.17 -14.11
C THR A 81 -13.43 -10.33 -15.04
N LEU A 82 -12.26 -10.94 -14.83
CA LEU A 82 -11.86 -12.16 -15.53
C LEU A 82 -12.35 -13.39 -14.75
N PRO A 83 -13.23 -14.23 -15.32
CA PRO A 83 -13.65 -15.46 -14.66
C PRO A 83 -12.49 -16.42 -14.40
N ASP A 84 -12.50 -17.09 -13.26
CA ASP A 84 -11.46 -18.09 -12.91
C ASP A 84 -11.35 -19.23 -13.92
N THR A 85 -12.44 -19.55 -14.61
CA THR A 85 -12.45 -20.55 -15.69
C THR A 85 -11.61 -20.11 -16.88
N LEU A 86 -11.60 -18.81 -17.17
CA LEU A 86 -10.82 -18.23 -18.27
C LEU A 86 -9.33 -18.17 -17.90
N THR A 87 -9.00 -17.81 -16.67
CA THR A 87 -7.61 -17.71 -16.22
C THR A 87 -6.89 -19.06 -16.10
N LYS A 88 -7.62 -20.17 -16.15
CA LYS A 88 -7.06 -21.53 -16.18
C LYS A 88 -6.73 -22.04 -17.59
N ASP A 89 -7.18 -21.36 -18.63
CA ASP A 89 -6.92 -21.68 -20.03
C ASP A 89 -6.12 -20.57 -20.69
N SER A 90 -4.81 -20.71 -20.72
CA SER A 90 -3.87 -19.70 -21.22
C SER A 90 -4.14 -19.29 -22.67
N ALA A 91 -4.58 -20.23 -23.53
CA ALA A 91 -4.87 -19.91 -24.94
C ALA A 91 -6.12 -19.03 -25.08
N ARG A 92 -7.21 -19.42 -24.41
CA ARG A 92 -8.44 -18.62 -24.40
C ARG A 92 -8.27 -17.29 -23.70
N LEU A 93 -7.52 -17.26 -22.61
CA LEU A 93 -7.21 -16.02 -21.91
C LEU A 93 -6.46 -15.05 -22.82
N ARG A 94 -5.46 -15.54 -23.54
CA ARG A 94 -4.70 -14.73 -24.49
C ARG A 94 -5.57 -14.19 -25.62
N GLU A 95 -6.44 -15.00 -26.20
CA GLU A 95 -7.40 -14.59 -27.22
C GLU A 95 -8.33 -13.48 -26.70
N TYR A 96 -8.88 -13.69 -25.51
CA TYR A 96 -9.73 -12.69 -24.85
C TYR A 96 -8.99 -11.38 -24.61
N LEU A 97 -7.77 -11.43 -24.05
CA LEU A 97 -6.96 -10.24 -23.75
C LEU A 97 -6.57 -9.48 -25.03
N ASN A 98 -6.25 -10.21 -26.11
CA ASN A 98 -5.98 -9.57 -27.42
C ASN A 98 -7.22 -8.83 -27.96
N GLY A 99 -8.40 -9.45 -27.87
CA GLY A 99 -9.67 -8.79 -28.23
C GLY A 99 -9.92 -7.54 -27.38
N PHE A 100 -9.80 -7.70 -26.06
CA PHE A 100 -10.00 -6.61 -25.10
C PHE A 100 -9.06 -5.42 -25.36
N LEU A 101 -7.74 -5.67 -25.57
CA LEU A 101 -6.78 -4.63 -25.89
C LEU A 101 -7.05 -3.96 -27.23
N LYS A 102 -7.53 -4.70 -28.22
CA LYS A 102 -7.93 -4.17 -29.54
C LYS A 102 -9.14 -3.21 -29.43
N ASP A 103 -10.09 -3.54 -28.55
CA ASP A 103 -11.32 -2.75 -28.36
C ASP A 103 -11.07 -1.53 -27.48
N PHE A 104 -10.44 -1.70 -26.34
CA PHE A 104 -10.17 -0.60 -25.39
C PHE A 104 -9.02 0.30 -25.86
N ARG A 105 -7.98 -0.24 -26.50
CA ARG A 105 -6.79 0.46 -27.01
C ARG A 105 -6.11 1.34 -25.93
N PRO A 106 -5.63 0.76 -24.83
CA PRO A 106 -4.94 1.54 -23.82
C PRO A 106 -3.60 2.06 -24.34
N ASP A 107 -3.22 3.28 -23.94
CA ASP A 107 -1.90 3.84 -24.21
C ASP A 107 -0.84 3.23 -23.31
N VAL A 108 -1.24 2.74 -22.13
CA VAL A 108 -0.37 2.05 -21.17
C VAL A 108 -1.17 1.06 -20.32
N ILE A 109 -0.51 -0.03 -19.96
CA ILE A 109 -1.02 -1.01 -19.00
C ILE A 109 -0.23 -0.89 -17.70
N ILE A 110 -0.92 -0.71 -16.56
CA ILE A 110 -0.32 -0.71 -15.22
C ILE A 110 -0.78 -1.97 -14.49
N TYR A 111 0.14 -2.92 -14.32
CA TYR A 111 -0.11 -4.19 -13.65
C TYR A 111 0.37 -4.11 -12.20
N HIS A 112 -0.55 -4.29 -11.23
CA HIS A 112 -0.25 -4.20 -9.81
C HIS A 112 0.16 -5.53 -9.22
N SER A 113 1.30 -5.55 -8.55
CA SER A 113 1.93 -6.66 -7.84
C SER A 113 2.63 -7.72 -8.73
N TRP A 114 3.23 -8.70 -8.05
CA TRP A 114 3.90 -9.85 -8.67
C TRP A 114 2.98 -11.07 -8.85
N ALA A 115 1.69 -10.94 -8.53
CA ALA A 115 0.72 -12.01 -8.74
C ALA A 115 0.68 -12.42 -10.23
N ASP A 116 0.61 -13.71 -10.48
CA ASP A 116 0.72 -14.29 -11.83
C ASP A 116 -0.60 -14.99 -12.21
N TRP A 117 -1.71 -14.26 -12.21
CA TRP A 117 -3.01 -14.81 -12.56
C TRP A 117 -3.42 -14.57 -14.04
N CYS A 118 -2.86 -13.56 -14.68
CA CYS A 118 -3.00 -13.27 -16.12
C CYS A 118 -1.80 -12.50 -16.67
N ARG A 119 -0.73 -12.35 -15.88
CA ARG A 119 0.39 -11.44 -16.17
C ARG A 119 1.14 -11.84 -17.45
N GLU A 120 1.47 -13.10 -17.61
CA GLU A 120 2.26 -13.54 -18.76
C GLU A 120 1.47 -13.41 -20.08
N GLU A 121 0.21 -13.79 -20.10
CA GLU A 121 -0.67 -13.65 -21.25
C GLU A 121 -0.91 -12.19 -21.61
N LEU A 122 -1.14 -11.34 -20.62
CA LEU A 122 -1.33 -9.91 -20.82
C LEU A 122 -0.03 -9.22 -21.29
N LEU A 123 1.11 -9.62 -20.76
CA LEU A 123 2.41 -9.11 -21.17
C LEU A 123 2.74 -9.47 -22.64
N ASP A 124 2.34 -10.68 -23.07
CA ASP A 124 2.48 -11.09 -24.47
C ASP A 124 1.51 -10.32 -25.37
N ALA A 125 0.26 -10.17 -24.97
CA ALA A 125 -0.74 -9.40 -25.72
C ALA A 125 -0.34 -7.91 -25.85
N ALA A 126 0.21 -7.33 -24.77
CA ALA A 126 0.74 -5.96 -24.78
C ALA A 126 1.92 -5.79 -25.76
N ARG A 127 2.87 -6.75 -25.75
CA ARG A 127 3.99 -6.76 -26.69
C ARG A 127 3.49 -6.83 -28.14
N ASP A 128 2.58 -7.74 -28.44
CA ASP A 128 2.06 -7.98 -29.79
C ASP A 128 1.24 -6.77 -30.29
N SER A 129 0.68 -5.99 -29.38
CA SER A 129 -0.04 -4.74 -29.68
C SER A 129 0.84 -3.47 -29.59
N GLY A 130 2.11 -3.59 -29.21
CA GLY A 130 3.01 -2.45 -29.04
C GLY A 130 2.69 -1.54 -27.84
N ILE A 131 1.88 -2.01 -26.88
CA ILE A 131 1.44 -1.23 -25.72
C ILE A 131 2.48 -1.33 -24.59
N PRO A 132 2.91 -0.19 -24.00
CA PRO A 132 3.78 -0.20 -22.83
C PRO A 132 3.16 -0.94 -21.64
N PHE A 133 3.96 -1.78 -20.97
CA PHE A 133 3.54 -2.53 -19.81
C PHE A 133 4.36 -2.10 -18.58
N PHE A 134 3.69 -1.52 -17.58
CA PHE A 134 4.28 -1.07 -16.33
C PHE A 134 3.92 -2.04 -15.22
N LEU A 135 4.91 -2.75 -14.69
CA LEU A 135 4.71 -3.61 -13.52
C LEU A 135 4.97 -2.81 -12.26
N ARG A 136 3.90 -2.50 -11.53
CA ARG A 136 3.96 -1.79 -10.26
C ARG A 136 4.13 -2.78 -9.10
N SER A 137 5.32 -2.78 -8.53
CA SER A 137 5.61 -3.58 -7.35
C SER A 137 5.07 -2.91 -6.09
N HIS A 138 4.32 -3.67 -5.28
CA HIS A 138 3.97 -3.28 -3.91
C HIS A 138 4.94 -3.88 -2.88
N GLY A 139 6.10 -4.32 -3.35
CA GLY A 139 7.13 -4.98 -2.57
C GLY A 139 6.84 -6.47 -2.41
N THR A 140 7.88 -7.25 -2.61
CA THR A 140 7.85 -8.62 -2.16
C THR A 140 8.17 -8.62 -0.68
N ALA A 141 7.36 -9.30 0.07
CA ALA A 141 7.39 -9.34 1.52
C ALA A 141 8.70 -9.87 2.14
N THR A 142 9.75 -10.07 1.39
CA THR A 142 10.97 -10.72 1.83
C THR A 142 12.20 -9.86 1.54
N ASN A 143 12.60 -9.03 2.51
CA ASN A 143 13.96 -8.56 2.53
C ASN A 143 14.88 -9.62 3.18
N PHE A 144 16.15 -9.56 2.90
CA PHE A 144 17.15 -10.53 3.40
C PHE A 144 17.13 -10.67 4.93
N ARG A 145 16.86 -9.60 5.67
CA ARG A 145 16.77 -9.61 7.14
C ARG A 145 15.53 -10.31 7.67
N SER A 146 14.40 -10.28 6.97
CA SER A 146 13.17 -10.93 7.41
C SER A 146 13.20 -12.44 7.23
N PHE A 147 13.97 -12.96 6.29
CA PHE A 147 14.21 -14.41 6.13
C PHE A 147 14.89 -15.03 7.34
N PHE A 148 15.90 -14.35 7.89
CA PHE A 148 16.66 -14.85 9.04
C PHE A 148 15.95 -14.61 10.39
N ARG A 149 14.94 -13.76 10.43
CA ARG A 149 14.16 -13.48 11.67
C ARG A 149 12.90 -14.31 11.82
N LEU A 150 12.46 -15.02 10.79
CA LEU A 150 11.36 -15.97 10.90
C LEU A 150 11.88 -17.22 11.62
N ASN A 151 11.15 -17.70 12.64
CA ASN A 151 11.42 -18.92 13.42
C ASN A 151 11.35 -20.20 12.59
N HIS A 152 11.82 -20.18 11.36
CA HIS A 152 11.95 -21.36 10.52
C HIS A 152 13.39 -21.90 10.59
N PRO A 153 13.59 -23.20 10.52
CA PRO A 153 14.93 -23.77 10.43
C PRO A 153 15.72 -23.05 9.35
N PRO A 154 16.97 -22.64 9.62
CA PRO A 154 17.73 -21.72 8.74
C PRO A 154 17.86 -22.21 7.30
N PHE A 155 17.86 -23.50 7.07
CA PHE A 155 17.95 -24.10 5.73
C PHE A 155 16.66 -23.94 4.89
N PHE A 156 15.47 -23.98 5.51
CA PHE A 156 14.20 -23.79 4.80
C PHE A 156 14.03 -22.34 4.32
N GLY A 157 14.42 -21.38 5.14
CA GLY A 157 14.44 -19.97 4.78
C GLY A 157 15.38 -19.68 3.61
N LEU A 158 16.57 -20.25 3.62
CA LEU A 158 17.58 -20.05 2.59
C LEU A 158 17.11 -20.60 1.23
N LYS A 159 16.57 -21.83 1.18
CA LYS A 159 16.02 -22.44 -0.04
C LYS A 159 14.89 -21.58 -0.62
N LYS A 160 13.94 -21.17 0.22
CA LYS A 160 12.83 -20.31 -0.20
C LYS A 160 13.32 -18.96 -0.73
N TRP A 161 14.36 -18.39 -0.10
CA TRP A 161 14.98 -17.15 -0.55
C TRP A 161 15.59 -17.31 -1.94
N PHE A 162 16.41 -18.34 -2.18
CA PHE A 162 16.98 -18.61 -3.48
C PHE A 162 15.91 -18.82 -4.55
N CYS A 163 14.90 -19.65 -4.28
CA CYS A 163 13.81 -19.88 -5.22
C CYS A 163 13.09 -18.56 -5.55
N SER A 164 12.75 -17.76 -4.55
CA SER A 164 12.08 -16.46 -4.74
C SER A 164 12.98 -15.48 -5.49
N PHE A 165 14.30 -15.46 -5.20
CA PHE A 165 15.25 -14.60 -5.88
C PHE A 165 15.31 -14.92 -7.38
N PHE A 166 15.47 -16.19 -7.73
CA PHE A 166 15.55 -16.60 -9.14
C PHE A 166 14.21 -16.40 -9.86
N GLN A 167 13.08 -16.68 -9.19
CA GLN A 167 11.77 -16.47 -9.76
C GLN A 167 11.51 -15.00 -10.07
N ILE A 168 11.65 -14.11 -9.09
CA ILE A 168 11.45 -12.67 -9.29
C ILE A 168 12.43 -12.13 -10.33
N ARG A 169 13.69 -12.57 -10.30
CA ARG A 169 14.68 -12.16 -11.30
C ARG A 169 14.30 -12.59 -12.72
N ARG A 170 13.77 -13.81 -12.88
CA ARG A 170 13.22 -14.29 -14.15
C ARG A 170 12.05 -13.41 -14.61
N ASP A 171 11.12 -13.12 -13.72
CA ASP A 171 9.93 -12.32 -14.01
C ASP A 171 10.30 -10.88 -14.40
N ILE A 172 11.27 -10.28 -13.70
CA ILE A 172 11.85 -8.98 -14.06
C ILE A 172 12.44 -9.01 -15.47
N LEU A 173 13.23 -10.04 -15.77
CA LEU A 173 13.86 -10.18 -17.09
C LEU A 173 12.83 -10.40 -18.19
N ASN A 174 11.75 -11.14 -17.91
CA ASN A 174 10.66 -11.32 -18.86
C ASN A 174 9.97 -9.98 -19.18
N VAL A 175 9.63 -9.20 -18.16
CA VAL A 175 9.03 -7.87 -18.36
C VAL A 175 9.94 -6.97 -19.19
N CYS A 176 11.22 -6.86 -18.80
CA CYS A 176 12.16 -5.94 -19.46
C CYS A 176 12.57 -6.36 -20.88
N ARG A 177 12.59 -7.68 -21.17
CA ARG A 177 13.02 -8.20 -22.49
C ARG A 177 11.90 -8.19 -23.53
N LYS A 178 10.64 -8.28 -23.12
CA LYS A 178 9.51 -8.36 -24.06
C LYS A 178 9.27 -7.05 -24.82
N SER A 179 9.59 -5.89 -24.25
CA SER A 179 9.55 -4.61 -24.93
C SER A 179 10.48 -3.58 -24.27
N PRO A 180 11.15 -2.71 -25.03
CA PRO A 180 11.93 -1.60 -24.50
C PRO A 180 11.05 -0.51 -23.84
N LEU A 181 9.74 -0.52 -24.12
CA LEU A 181 8.77 0.39 -23.53
C LEU A 181 8.32 -0.05 -22.13
N ASN A 182 8.57 -1.31 -21.75
CA ASN A 182 8.15 -1.82 -20.45
C ASN A 182 8.96 -1.19 -19.31
N ARG A 183 8.30 -1.00 -18.16
CA ARG A 183 8.89 -0.40 -16.95
C ARG A 183 8.56 -1.21 -15.71
N LEU A 184 9.50 -1.17 -14.77
CA LEU A 184 9.24 -1.55 -13.38
C LEU A 184 8.95 -0.30 -12.57
N VAL A 185 7.89 -0.32 -11.76
CA VAL A 185 7.53 0.81 -10.90
C VAL A 185 7.62 0.36 -9.44
N PHE A 186 8.53 0.99 -8.68
CA PHE A 186 8.71 0.76 -7.25
C PHE A 186 8.04 1.86 -6.44
N LEU A 187 7.74 1.58 -5.16
CA LEU A 187 6.98 2.49 -4.31
C LEU A 187 7.81 3.60 -3.67
N ASP A 188 9.12 3.41 -3.54
CA ASP A 188 9.93 4.32 -2.72
C ASP A 188 10.99 5.05 -3.52
N PRO A 189 10.76 6.36 -3.82
CA PRO A 189 11.77 7.20 -4.45
C PRO A 189 12.78 7.81 -3.45
N TYR A 190 12.62 7.59 -2.13
CA TYR A 190 13.31 8.39 -1.11
C TYR A 190 14.41 7.64 -0.32
N GLY A 191 14.94 6.56 -0.87
CA GLY A 191 16.19 5.98 -0.33
C GLY A 191 16.04 4.67 0.44
N THR A 192 14.85 4.08 0.53
CA THR A 192 14.65 2.75 1.13
C THR A 192 14.50 1.62 0.12
N LEU A 193 14.72 1.89 -1.17
CA LEU A 193 14.71 0.89 -2.24
C LEU A 193 15.55 -0.35 -1.90
N PHE A 194 16.70 -0.15 -1.27
CA PHE A 194 17.59 -1.25 -0.83
C PHE A 194 16.95 -2.19 0.22
N LYS A 195 15.84 -1.80 0.82
CA LYS A 195 15.06 -2.65 1.74
C LYS A 195 14.02 -3.50 1.01
N SER A 196 13.77 -3.24 -0.27
CA SER A 196 12.85 -4.00 -1.11
C SER A 196 13.57 -5.16 -1.78
N PHE A 197 13.05 -6.38 -1.60
CA PHE A 197 13.69 -7.59 -2.13
C PHE A 197 13.65 -7.66 -3.65
N ASP A 198 12.59 -7.23 -4.26
CA ASP A 198 12.43 -7.17 -5.72
C ASP A 198 13.36 -6.13 -6.35
N TYR A 199 13.52 -4.97 -5.72
CA TYR A 199 14.53 -4.02 -6.14
C TYR A 199 15.94 -4.62 -6.02
N TYR A 200 16.23 -5.34 -4.93
CA TYR A 200 17.50 -6.06 -4.78
C TYR A 200 17.70 -7.09 -5.88
N CYS A 201 16.66 -7.84 -6.24
CA CYS A 201 16.71 -8.78 -7.37
C CYS A 201 16.98 -8.08 -8.71
N ALA A 202 16.56 -6.83 -8.85
CA ALA A 202 16.73 -5.98 -10.03
C ALA A 202 18.11 -5.31 -10.09
N SER A 203 18.70 -4.92 -8.95
CA SER A 203 19.86 -4.02 -8.83
C SER A 203 21.18 -4.58 -9.38
N GLY A 204 21.30 -5.91 -9.52
CA GLY A 204 22.53 -6.55 -10.05
C GLY A 204 22.78 -6.36 -11.54
N ARG A 205 21.89 -5.69 -12.26
CA ARG A 205 22.07 -5.24 -13.65
C ARG A 205 21.49 -3.84 -13.73
N LYS A 206 22.16 -2.92 -14.40
CA LYS A 206 21.62 -1.57 -14.70
C LYS A 206 20.31 -1.73 -15.46
N LEU A 207 19.23 -1.97 -14.73
CA LEU A 207 17.89 -1.94 -15.28
C LEU A 207 17.56 -0.46 -15.52
N ALA A 208 17.90 0.00 -16.73
CA ALA A 208 17.70 1.39 -17.14
C ALA A 208 16.22 1.81 -17.20
N HIS A 209 15.29 0.91 -16.85
CA HIS A 209 13.85 1.04 -17.11
C HIS A 209 13.01 0.84 -15.85
N TYR A 210 13.36 1.51 -14.75
CA TYR A 210 12.48 1.58 -13.60
C TYR A 210 12.13 3.02 -13.23
N SER A 211 10.97 3.17 -12.62
CA SER A 211 10.48 4.42 -12.04
C SER A 211 10.14 4.19 -10.57
N CYS A 212 10.08 5.28 -9.79
CA CYS A 212 9.65 5.23 -8.41
C CYS A 212 8.43 6.12 -8.24
N ILE A 213 7.28 5.52 -7.98
CA ILE A 213 6.01 6.23 -7.76
C ILE A 213 5.45 5.74 -6.42
N PRO A 214 5.38 6.57 -5.38
CA PRO A 214 4.86 6.18 -4.09
C PRO A 214 3.37 5.83 -4.15
N ASN A 215 2.87 5.14 -3.12
CA ASN A 215 1.44 5.09 -2.90
C ASN A 215 0.93 6.47 -2.55
N THR A 216 -0.30 6.74 -2.98
CA THR A 216 -1.05 7.93 -2.60
C THR A 216 -2.28 7.54 -1.81
N PHE A 217 -2.76 8.46 -1.03
CA PHE A 217 -4.05 8.36 -0.35
C PHE A 217 -4.63 9.77 -0.21
N PRO A 218 -5.94 9.98 -0.46
CA PRO A 218 -6.56 11.29 -0.27
C PRO A 218 -6.56 11.71 1.20
N ALA A 219 -6.63 13.02 1.45
CA ALA A 219 -6.74 13.54 2.80
C ALA A 219 -7.97 12.98 3.50
N LEU A 220 -7.77 12.39 4.68
CA LEU A 220 -8.88 12.05 5.55
C LEU A 220 -9.49 13.34 6.14
N LYS A 221 -10.80 13.49 5.95
CA LYS A 221 -11.52 14.61 6.54
C LYS A 221 -11.85 14.30 7.99
N ARG A 222 -11.44 15.17 8.90
CA ARG A 222 -11.95 15.13 10.27
C ARG A 222 -13.44 15.48 10.23
N THR A 223 -14.29 14.50 10.46
CA THR A 223 -15.71 14.70 10.70
C THR A 223 -15.96 15.05 12.16
N ALA A 224 -17.19 15.46 12.51
CA ALA A 224 -17.55 15.62 13.92
C ALA A 224 -17.29 14.32 14.68
N PRO A 225 -16.69 14.36 15.89
CA PRO A 225 -16.32 13.17 16.62
C PRO A 225 -17.58 12.37 16.99
N PHE A 226 -17.68 11.16 16.50
CA PHE A 226 -18.80 10.26 16.80
C PHE A 226 -18.35 8.84 17.10
N PHE A 227 -17.14 8.47 16.64
CA PHE A 227 -16.67 7.08 16.69
C PHE A 227 -16.47 6.61 18.15
N ARG A 228 -15.76 7.42 18.96
CA ARG A 228 -15.53 7.07 20.35
C ARG A 228 -16.86 6.90 21.13
N GLY A 229 -17.81 7.78 20.93
CA GLY A 229 -19.14 7.69 21.56
C GLY A 229 -19.90 6.45 21.11
N LYS A 230 -19.92 6.17 19.80
CA LYS A 230 -20.59 5.00 19.24
C LYS A 230 -20.06 3.67 19.79
N TYR A 231 -18.75 3.57 19.97
CA TYR A 231 -18.10 2.33 20.42
C TYR A 231 -17.79 2.29 21.92
N GLY A 232 -18.31 3.24 22.69
CA GLY A 232 -18.10 3.29 24.14
C GLY A 232 -16.65 3.36 24.56
N LEU A 233 -15.81 4.03 23.75
CA LEU A 233 -14.42 4.27 24.09
C LEU A 233 -14.35 5.42 25.09
N SER A 234 -13.61 5.18 26.18
CA SER A 234 -13.43 6.16 27.24
C SER A 234 -12.70 7.42 26.75
N SER A 235 -12.62 8.44 27.62
CA SER A 235 -11.77 9.62 27.40
C SER A 235 -10.25 9.31 27.37
N ALA A 236 -9.89 8.07 27.71
CA ALA A 236 -8.51 7.60 27.68
C ALA A 236 -7.91 7.70 26.26
N PRO A 237 -6.59 7.87 26.16
CA PRO A 237 -5.90 7.85 24.87
C PRO A 237 -6.20 6.57 24.09
N VAL A 238 -6.53 6.73 22.80
CA VAL A 238 -6.81 5.62 21.87
C VAL A 238 -5.71 5.53 20.84
N PHE A 239 -5.12 4.35 20.72
CA PHE A 239 -4.11 4.00 19.73
C PHE A 239 -4.69 2.96 18.78
N THR A 240 -4.78 3.27 17.48
CA THR A 240 -5.50 2.45 16.51
C THR A 240 -4.56 1.74 15.55
N CYS A 241 -4.83 0.45 15.31
CA CYS A 241 -4.14 -0.39 14.34
C CYS A 241 -5.11 -0.85 13.24
N PRO A 242 -5.25 -0.12 12.13
CA PRO A 242 -6.07 -0.53 10.99
C PRO A 242 -5.26 -1.48 10.10
N ALA A 243 -5.35 -2.78 10.38
CA ALA A 243 -4.58 -3.77 9.64
C ALA A 243 -5.21 -5.17 9.73
N SER A 244 -5.11 -5.95 8.64
CA SER A 244 -5.49 -7.35 8.65
C SER A 244 -4.73 -8.14 9.75
N ALA A 245 -5.41 -9.08 10.40
CA ALA A 245 -4.79 -9.94 11.40
C ALA A 245 -3.87 -10.96 10.73
N SER A 246 -2.56 -10.89 11.01
CA SER A 246 -1.58 -11.81 10.40
C SER A 246 -0.25 -11.85 11.13
N MET A 247 0.49 -12.96 10.96
CA MET A 247 1.84 -13.10 11.50
C MET A 247 2.78 -11.98 11.03
N ARG A 248 2.60 -11.48 9.82
CA ARG A 248 3.38 -10.37 9.27
C ARG A 248 3.17 -9.07 10.05
N LYS A 249 1.93 -8.82 10.48
CA LYS A 249 1.56 -7.62 11.27
C LYS A 249 1.89 -7.72 12.75
N ARG A 250 2.18 -8.94 13.26
CA ARG A 250 2.68 -9.21 14.64
C ARG A 250 1.80 -8.66 15.76
N GLN A 251 0.49 -8.56 15.57
CA GLN A 251 -0.40 -8.06 16.62
C GLN A 251 -0.33 -8.90 17.91
N LEU A 252 -0.14 -10.24 17.80
CA LEU A 252 0.08 -11.09 18.97
C LEU A 252 1.34 -10.71 19.77
N LEU A 253 2.43 -10.37 19.09
CA LEU A 253 3.64 -9.93 19.76
C LEU A 253 3.43 -8.57 20.45
N PHE A 254 2.70 -7.66 19.78
CA PHE A 254 2.31 -6.39 20.36
C PHE A 254 1.51 -6.57 21.65
N ILE A 255 0.46 -7.40 21.63
CA ILE A 255 -0.37 -7.72 22.82
C ILE A 255 0.50 -8.25 23.96
N ARG A 256 1.38 -9.22 23.67
CA ARG A 256 2.31 -9.79 24.67
C ARG A 256 3.28 -8.75 25.23
N HIS A 257 3.73 -7.80 24.42
CA HIS A 257 4.61 -6.72 24.89
C HIS A 257 3.85 -5.72 25.75
N VAL A 258 2.66 -5.27 25.36
CA VAL A 258 1.81 -4.39 26.19
C VAL A 258 1.51 -5.00 27.53
N LYS A 259 1.23 -6.31 27.61
CA LYS A 259 1.02 -7.01 28.90
C LYS A 259 2.23 -7.03 29.84
N ARG A 260 3.42 -6.68 29.33
CA ARG A 260 4.66 -6.57 30.11
C ARG A 260 5.05 -5.12 30.39
N THR A 261 4.20 -4.16 30.07
CA THR A 261 4.38 -2.73 30.36
C THR A 261 3.52 -2.30 31.54
N HIS A 262 3.80 -1.12 32.08
CA HIS A 262 3.01 -0.48 33.12
C HIS A 262 1.91 0.44 32.58
N LEU A 263 1.68 0.43 31.27
CA LEU A 263 0.68 1.26 30.61
C LEU A 263 -0.71 0.98 31.17
N GLN A 264 -1.37 2.03 31.67
CA GLN A 264 -2.73 1.99 32.21
C GLN A 264 -3.57 3.10 31.57
N GLN A 265 -4.89 2.99 31.65
CA GLN A 265 -5.82 4.00 31.15
C GLN A 265 -5.59 4.36 29.66
N ILE A 266 -5.28 3.36 28.85
CA ILE A 266 -5.03 3.49 27.40
C ILE A 266 -5.87 2.43 26.69
N THR A 267 -6.38 2.77 25.51
CA THR A 267 -7.08 1.81 24.65
C THR A 267 -6.24 1.53 23.38
N PHE A 268 -5.91 0.28 23.16
CA PHE A 268 -5.37 -0.22 21.89
C PHE A 268 -6.49 -0.84 21.07
N LEU A 269 -6.82 -0.18 19.99
CA LEU A 269 -7.93 -0.52 19.10
C LEU A 269 -7.41 -1.20 17.83
N PHE A 270 -7.81 -2.45 17.60
CA PHE A 270 -7.53 -3.15 16.36
C PHE A 270 -8.75 -3.11 15.44
N LEU A 271 -8.59 -2.58 14.24
CA LEU A 271 -9.60 -2.61 13.19
C LEU A 271 -9.23 -3.69 12.19
N ILE A 272 -9.97 -4.79 12.21
CA ILE A 272 -9.64 -5.99 11.43
C ILE A 272 -10.73 -6.20 10.37
N PRO A 273 -10.36 -6.14 9.07
CA PRO A 273 -11.35 -6.31 7.99
C PRO A 273 -12.06 -7.66 8.07
N GLN A 274 -11.34 -8.74 8.35
CA GLN A 274 -11.89 -10.10 8.39
C GLN A 274 -11.35 -10.90 9.55
N ARG A 275 -12.25 -11.51 10.33
CA ARG A 275 -11.89 -12.46 11.38
C ARG A 275 -11.29 -13.73 10.78
N ASN A 276 -10.17 -14.17 11.32
CA ASN A 276 -9.46 -15.38 10.91
C ASN A 276 -8.80 -16.06 12.13
N SER A 277 -8.16 -17.19 11.93
CA SER A 277 -7.52 -17.95 13.01
C SER A 277 -6.44 -17.19 13.78
N TYR A 278 -5.76 -16.22 13.14
CA TYR A 278 -4.81 -15.37 13.85
C TYR A 278 -5.52 -14.33 14.73
N ALA A 279 -6.65 -13.79 14.27
CA ALA A 279 -7.49 -12.90 15.10
C ALA A 279 -8.06 -13.63 16.32
N GLU A 280 -8.46 -14.91 16.18
CA GLU A 280 -8.89 -15.73 17.30
C GLU A 280 -7.78 -15.92 18.33
N GLN A 281 -6.54 -16.14 17.89
CA GLN A 281 -5.38 -16.18 18.80
C GLN A 281 -5.14 -14.81 19.49
N MET A 282 -5.42 -13.69 18.80
CA MET A 282 -5.36 -12.35 19.42
C MET A 282 -6.41 -12.20 20.51
N GLU A 283 -7.67 -12.60 20.25
CA GLU A 283 -8.76 -12.59 21.24
C GLU A 283 -8.38 -13.40 22.50
N GLN A 284 -7.86 -14.61 22.31
CA GLN A 284 -7.37 -15.46 23.40
C GLN A 284 -6.21 -14.80 24.16
N ALA A 285 -5.26 -14.19 23.46
CA ALA A 285 -4.13 -13.52 24.08
C ALA A 285 -4.53 -12.24 24.83
N ILE A 286 -5.58 -11.56 24.43
CA ILE A 286 -6.16 -10.40 25.11
C ILE A 286 -6.85 -10.85 26.40
N GLY A 287 -7.75 -11.86 26.33
CA GLY A 287 -8.58 -12.24 27.46
C GLY A 287 -9.44 -11.06 27.92
N ASP A 288 -9.49 -10.85 29.24
CA ASP A 288 -10.28 -9.77 29.88
C ASP A 288 -9.51 -8.45 30.05
N ASP A 289 -8.37 -8.26 29.38
CA ASP A 289 -7.56 -7.05 29.53
C ASP A 289 -8.28 -5.83 28.89
N PRO A 290 -8.75 -4.86 29.71
CA PRO A 290 -9.59 -3.76 29.25
C PRO A 290 -8.87 -2.78 28.33
N ARG A 291 -7.53 -2.87 28.25
CA ARG A 291 -6.71 -2.00 27.38
C ARG A 291 -6.90 -2.32 25.90
N PHE A 292 -7.48 -3.46 25.54
CA PHE A 292 -7.60 -3.90 24.16
C PHE A 292 -9.04 -3.95 23.69
N ARG A 293 -9.24 -3.53 22.46
CA ARG A 293 -10.51 -3.65 21.71
C ARG A 293 -10.23 -4.15 20.31
N ILE A 294 -11.06 -5.09 19.83
CA ILE A 294 -11.05 -5.53 18.43
C ILE A 294 -12.42 -5.19 17.84
N LEU A 295 -12.42 -4.52 16.70
CA LEU A 295 -13.62 -4.28 15.90
C LEU A 295 -13.41 -4.89 14.51
N TYR A 296 -14.43 -5.59 14.04
CA TYR A 296 -14.38 -6.31 12.76
C TYR A 296 -15.28 -5.67 11.72
N ARG A 297 -14.87 -5.73 10.46
CA ARG A 297 -15.70 -5.37 9.30
C ARG A 297 -16.35 -3.98 9.41
N LEU A 298 -15.60 -3.02 9.90
CA LEU A 298 -16.12 -1.65 9.95
C LEU A 298 -16.27 -1.09 8.53
N PRO A 299 -17.36 -0.38 8.24
CA PRO A 299 -17.47 0.41 7.02
C PRO A 299 -16.31 1.42 6.91
N ARG A 300 -15.86 1.68 5.71
CA ARG A 300 -14.72 2.58 5.48
C ARG A 300 -14.84 3.95 6.17
N PRO A 301 -16.00 4.64 6.18
CA PRO A 301 -16.15 5.90 6.91
C PRO A 301 -15.87 5.78 8.41
N GLU A 302 -16.17 4.63 9.01
CA GLU A 302 -15.90 4.39 10.43
C GLU A 302 -14.43 4.09 10.70
N VAL A 303 -13.73 3.42 9.78
CA VAL A 303 -12.29 3.26 9.85
C VAL A 303 -11.59 4.63 9.77
N GLU A 304 -12.04 5.50 8.87
CA GLU A 304 -11.54 6.86 8.73
C GLU A 304 -11.80 7.70 9.99
N ALA A 305 -12.99 7.61 10.56
CA ALA A 305 -13.34 8.26 11.82
C ALA A 305 -12.46 7.74 12.97
N ALA A 306 -12.27 6.43 13.08
CA ALA A 306 -11.39 5.84 14.08
C ALA A 306 -9.95 6.37 13.98
N ILE A 307 -9.40 6.49 12.77
CA ILE A 307 -8.07 7.05 12.55
C ILE A 307 -8.03 8.53 12.98
N THR A 308 -8.99 9.34 12.52
CA THR A 308 -9.00 10.79 12.78
C THR A 308 -9.25 11.14 14.25
N GLU A 309 -9.93 10.26 15.00
CA GLU A 309 -10.18 10.41 16.44
C GLU A 309 -9.11 9.74 17.32
N SER A 310 -8.11 9.09 16.72
CA SER A 310 -7.03 8.43 17.46
C SER A 310 -5.97 9.42 17.95
N ASN A 311 -5.36 9.08 19.10
CA ASN A 311 -4.17 9.79 19.59
C ASN A 311 -2.95 9.44 18.74
N ALA A 312 -2.87 8.21 18.23
CA ALA A 312 -1.90 7.81 17.21
C ALA A 312 -2.38 6.54 16.49
N VAL A 313 -1.87 6.34 15.28
CA VAL A 313 -1.98 5.05 14.57
C VAL A 313 -0.71 4.24 14.83
N PHE A 314 -0.84 2.93 14.94
CA PHE A 314 0.32 2.07 15.09
C PHE A 314 0.31 0.85 14.19
N LEU A 315 1.50 0.42 13.83
CA LEU A 315 1.78 -0.89 13.26
C LEU A 315 2.87 -1.57 14.09
N TYR A 316 2.85 -2.91 14.13
CA TYR A 316 3.90 -3.67 14.80
C TYR A 316 4.58 -4.67 13.84
N SER A 317 4.36 -4.45 12.57
CA SER A 317 4.79 -5.30 11.46
C SER A 317 6.31 -5.46 11.44
N PHE A 318 6.78 -6.67 11.11
CA PHE A 318 8.20 -6.85 10.82
C PHE A 318 8.57 -6.52 9.37
N GLN A 319 7.55 -6.28 8.55
CA GLN A 319 7.73 -6.07 7.12
C GLN A 319 6.61 -5.20 6.56
N GLU A 320 7.00 -4.05 6.06
CA GLU A 320 6.17 -3.10 5.33
C GLU A 320 6.97 -2.53 4.16
N GLN A 321 6.30 -2.15 3.09
CA GLN A 321 6.91 -1.33 2.04
C GLN A 321 6.53 0.13 2.24
N GLN A 322 5.27 0.45 2.01
CA GLN A 322 4.72 1.77 2.24
C GLN A 322 3.25 1.59 2.68
N PRO A 323 3.03 1.45 4.00
CA PRO A 323 1.71 1.11 4.53
C PRO A 323 0.73 2.28 4.36
N LEU A 324 -0.40 2.01 3.69
CA LEU A 324 -1.45 3.00 3.48
C LEU A 324 -1.99 3.57 4.79
N SER A 325 -2.17 2.73 5.81
CA SER A 325 -2.67 3.17 7.13
C SER A 325 -1.81 4.26 7.80
N ILE A 326 -0.51 4.29 7.51
CA ILE A 326 0.35 5.37 7.98
C ILE A 326 0.19 6.62 7.11
N LEU A 327 0.05 6.47 5.78
CA LEU A 327 -0.26 7.61 4.91
C LEU A 327 -1.62 8.23 5.26
N GLU A 328 -2.60 7.41 5.60
CA GLU A 328 -3.91 7.86 6.10
C GLU A 328 -3.77 8.69 7.38
N ALA A 329 -3.01 8.20 8.35
CA ALA A 329 -2.75 8.95 9.59
C ALA A 329 -2.05 10.28 9.32
N MET A 330 -1.00 10.27 8.48
CA MET A 330 -0.27 11.47 8.10
C MET A 330 -1.18 12.48 7.40
N SER A 331 -2.10 12.02 6.52
CA SER A 331 -3.00 12.89 5.75
C SER A 331 -3.97 13.72 6.61
N CYS A 332 -4.22 13.31 7.85
CA CYS A 332 -5.06 14.03 8.80
C CYS A 332 -4.29 14.56 10.03
N GLY A 333 -2.96 14.51 9.97
CA GLY A 333 -2.11 15.03 11.05
C GLY A 333 -2.15 14.18 12.33
N VAL A 334 -2.48 12.90 12.23
CA VAL A 334 -2.42 11.95 13.33
C VAL A 334 -1.03 11.32 13.35
N PRO A 335 -0.29 11.39 14.48
CA PRO A 335 1.01 10.77 14.57
C PRO A 335 0.92 9.26 14.58
N TRP A 336 2.07 8.60 14.43
CA TRP A 336 2.12 7.14 14.37
C TRP A 336 3.35 6.57 15.08
N PHE A 337 3.32 5.28 15.39
CA PHE A 337 4.53 4.55 15.75
C PHE A 337 4.57 3.15 15.13
N ALA A 338 5.77 2.70 14.80
CA ALA A 338 5.98 1.37 14.21
C ALA A 338 7.44 0.93 14.34
N PRO A 339 7.76 -0.39 14.26
CA PRO A 339 9.12 -0.87 14.09
C PRO A 339 9.74 -0.37 12.77
N ASP A 340 11.08 -0.32 12.71
CA ASP A 340 11.80 0.00 11.47
C ASP A 340 11.58 -1.10 10.43
N ALA A 341 10.64 -0.88 9.51
CA ALA A 341 10.30 -1.80 8.44
C ALA A 341 9.99 -1.04 7.15
N GLY A 342 10.64 -1.40 6.05
CA GLY A 342 10.43 -0.78 4.74
C GLY A 342 10.63 0.74 4.74
N ALA A 343 9.68 1.48 4.20
CA ALA A 343 9.72 2.93 4.11
C ALA A 343 9.49 3.67 5.45
N LEU A 344 9.09 2.98 6.52
CA LEU A 344 8.72 3.63 7.79
C LEU A 344 9.82 4.53 8.37
N SER A 345 11.09 4.18 8.18
CA SER A 345 12.20 5.03 8.65
C SER A 345 12.41 6.33 7.85
N THR A 346 11.70 6.50 6.73
CA THR A 346 11.74 7.73 5.90
C THR A 346 10.48 8.57 6.04
N LEU A 347 9.46 8.03 6.72
CA LEU A 347 8.24 8.75 7.00
C LEU A 347 8.40 9.62 8.25
N GLU A 348 8.01 10.87 8.12
CA GLU A 348 7.97 11.82 9.24
C GLU A 348 6.65 11.71 10.02
N GLY A 349 6.59 12.36 11.16
CA GLY A 349 5.36 12.40 11.95
C GLY A 349 5.12 11.19 12.84
N GLY A 350 6.13 10.33 13.01
CA GLY A 350 5.99 9.15 13.85
C GLY A 350 7.23 8.82 14.67
N ILE A 351 7.09 7.77 15.49
CA ILE A 351 8.16 7.21 16.30
C ILE A 351 8.54 5.84 15.74
N VAL A 352 9.75 5.74 15.20
CA VAL A 352 10.30 4.47 14.72
C VAL A 352 10.93 3.73 15.90
N LEU A 353 10.36 2.57 16.23
CA LEU A 353 10.88 1.70 17.29
C LEU A 353 12.15 0.98 16.80
N LYS A 354 13.31 1.36 17.34
CA LYS A 354 14.60 0.72 16.98
C LYS A 354 14.59 -0.78 17.25
N ASN A 355 13.92 -1.19 18.33
CA ASN A 355 13.70 -2.57 18.71
C ASN A 355 12.23 -2.78 19.08
N ALA A 356 11.65 -3.90 18.65
CA ALA A 356 10.32 -4.30 19.09
C ALA A 356 10.43 -4.94 20.50
N SER A 357 10.46 -4.11 21.54
CA SER A 357 10.53 -4.55 22.94
C SER A 357 9.45 -3.86 23.79
N PRO A 358 9.06 -4.43 24.95
CA PRO A 358 8.12 -3.77 25.86
C PRO A 358 8.54 -2.36 26.26
N SER A 359 9.81 -2.16 26.62
CA SER A 359 10.34 -0.87 27.06
C SER A 359 10.33 0.21 25.96
N THR A 360 10.69 -0.14 24.71
CA THR A 360 10.63 0.83 23.60
C THR A 360 9.20 1.16 23.20
N LEU A 361 8.29 0.19 23.30
CA LEU A 361 6.87 0.37 23.08
C LEU A 361 6.27 1.32 24.14
N GLU A 362 6.54 1.06 25.41
CA GLU A 362 6.07 1.85 26.54
C GLU A 362 6.45 3.32 26.40
N LYS A 363 7.74 3.61 26.16
CA LYS A 363 8.24 4.97 25.93
C LYS A 363 7.58 5.67 24.74
N ALA A 364 7.33 4.95 23.65
CA ALA A 364 6.66 5.53 22.49
C ALA A 364 5.20 5.89 22.78
N VAL A 365 4.49 5.01 23.48
CA VAL A 365 3.10 5.24 23.88
C VAL A 365 3.01 6.39 24.88
N GLU A 366 3.84 6.41 25.92
CA GLU A 366 3.90 7.51 26.90
C GLU A 366 4.19 8.86 26.22
N SER A 367 5.16 8.90 25.32
CA SER A 367 5.47 10.11 24.55
C SER A 367 4.27 10.60 23.72
N LEU A 368 3.46 9.70 23.18
CA LEU A 368 2.28 10.02 22.39
C LEU A 368 1.01 10.24 23.25
N THR A 369 1.07 10.14 24.56
CA THR A 369 0.02 10.65 25.46
C THR A 369 0.15 12.16 25.69
N ASP A 370 1.36 12.74 25.50
CA ASP A 370 1.59 14.18 25.55
C ASP A 370 1.01 14.88 24.29
N GLU A 371 0.17 15.89 24.52
CA GLU A 371 -0.52 16.61 23.44
C GLU A 371 0.43 17.39 22.53
N THR A 372 1.41 18.08 23.13
CA THR A 372 2.41 18.87 22.41
C THR A 372 3.23 18.00 21.46
N THR A 373 3.63 16.82 21.94
CA THR A 373 4.35 15.83 21.13
C THR A 373 3.49 15.34 19.98
N ARG A 374 2.22 14.99 20.25
CA ARG A 374 1.28 14.55 19.21
C ARG A 374 1.10 15.60 18.12
N GLU A 375 0.82 16.84 18.49
CA GLU A 375 0.64 17.93 17.54
C GLU A 375 1.91 18.20 16.72
N THR A 376 3.07 18.18 17.36
CA THR A 376 4.35 18.42 16.69
C THR A 376 4.63 17.33 15.66
N LEU A 377 4.46 16.07 16.04
CA LEU A 377 4.65 14.94 15.12
C LEU A 377 3.57 14.94 14.04
N GLY A 378 2.30 15.13 14.39
CA GLY A 378 1.20 15.18 13.43
C GLY A 378 1.41 16.22 12.34
N ARG A 379 1.84 17.46 12.72
CA ARG A 379 2.17 18.52 11.76
C ARG A 379 3.34 18.14 10.84
N LYS A 380 4.38 17.47 11.35
CA LYS A 380 5.49 17.00 10.51
C LYS A 380 5.02 15.96 9.50
N GLY A 381 4.23 14.98 9.95
CA GLY A 381 3.66 13.95 9.08
C GLY A 381 2.78 14.55 7.98
N LEU A 382 1.88 15.46 8.34
CA LEU A 382 0.99 16.13 7.39
C LEU A 382 1.78 16.90 6.31
N ARG A 383 2.78 17.69 6.70
CA ARG A 383 3.63 18.41 5.73
C ARG A 383 4.34 17.46 4.76
N GLN A 384 4.88 16.36 5.25
CA GLN A 384 5.53 15.39 4.37
C GLN A 384 4.50 14.72 3.45
N TRP A 385 3.30 14.40 3.96
CA TRP A 385 2.23 13.82 3.16
C TRP A 385 1.80 14.79 2.04
N GLU A 386 1.55 16.06 2.35
CA GLU A 386 1.23 17.10 1.36
C GLU A 386 2.29 17.23 0.26
N ALA A 387 3.55 17.19 0.65
CA ALA A 387 4.67 17.38 -0.27
C ALA A 387 4.95 16.16 -1.16
N ARG A 388 4.63 14.93 -0.71
CA ARG A 388 5.15 13.71 -1.33
C ARG A 388 4.11 12.63 -1.62
N TYR A 389 3.00 12.57 -0.87
CA TYR A 389 2.07 11.45 -0.88
C TYR A 389 0.62 11.86 -1.16
N ALA A 390 0.34 13.16 -1.13
CA ALA A 390 -0.95 13.67 -1.57
C ALA A 390 -1.19 13.33 -3.06
N PRO A 391 -2.44 13.09 -3.49
CA PRO A 391 -2.75 12.74 -4.87
C PRO A 391 -2.08 13.68 -5.88
N ASP A 392 -2.22 14.98 -5.74
CA ASP A 392 -1.63 15.97 -6.66
C ASP A 392 -0.10 15.90 -6.74
N ALA A 393 0.58 15.51 -5.65
CA ALA A 393 2.03 15.37 -5.65
C ALA A 393 2.47 14.09 -6.37
N VAL A 394 1.76 12.98 -6.17
CA VAL A 394 2.04 11.68 -6.79
C VAL A 394 1.64 11.68 -8.26
N ASP A 395 0.53 12.33 -8.62
CA ASP A 395 0.05 12.44 -9.99
C ASP A 395 1.04 13.17 -10.89
N ARG A 396 1.65 14.25 -10.39
CA ARG A 396 2.73 14.93 -11.10
C ARG A 396 3.91 14.00 -11.42
N LEU A 397 4.28 13.13 -10.48
CA LEU A 397 5.34 12.13 -10.69
C LEU A 397 4.90 11.06 -11.70
N SER A 398 3.64 10.60 -11.61
CA SER A 398 3.09 9.59 -12.52
C SER A 398 3.08 10.09 -13.97
N LEU A 399 2.64 11.32 -14.20
CA LEU A 399 2.59 11.94 -15.54
C LEU A 399 3.97 12.15 -16.17
N ILE A 400 5.03 12.31 -15.38
CA ILE A 400 6.41 12.41 -15.89
C ILE A 400 6.91 11.04 -16.37
N HIS A 401 6.37 9.94 -15.86
CA HIS A 401 6.84 8.59 -16.11
C HIS A 401 5.95 7.77 -17.06
N ILE A 402 4.72 8.20 -17.30
CA ILE A 402 3.79 7.68 -18.30
C ILE A 402 3.94 8.47 -19.61
#